data_8cd042c706d9b390e69a1029b8bb2489
#
_entry.id   8cd042c706d9b390e69a1029b8bb2489
#
_cell.length_a   1.000
_cell.length_b   1.000
_cell.length_c   1.000
_cell.angle_alpha   90.00
_cell.angle_beta   90.00
_cell.angle_gamma   90.00
#
_symmetry.space_group_name_H-M   'P 1'
#
loop_
_entity.id
_entity.type
_entity.pdbx_description
1 polymer ?
#
loop_
_entity_poly.entity_id
_entity_poly.type
_entity_poly.pdbx_seq_one_letter_code
_entity_poly.pdbx_strand_id
1 'polypeptide(L)'
;MDKSMEAALARIKANIEQKAKNTNIAANEDPRHELIENSVTKSNALCRAYYRFGLVEKRCMEAMISKLNPLRSDNIQEIELKAVDYAKAFGVDERHAYEHIANAAYELMRRVITTEDGDGKGRTEFTLMSKARYRESEGRIVCMFNPLVVPHLMGLYSN
;
A
#
# COMPACT_ATOMS: atom_id res chain seq x y z
N MET A 1 -17.82 7.34 5.24
CA MET A 1 -16.75 6.42 4.84
C MET A 1 -17.25 5.57 3.68
N ASP A 2 -16.48 5.46 2.64
CA ASP A 2 -16.87 4.74 1.43
C ASP A 2 -16.88 3.22 1.69
N LYS A 3 -17.99 2.56 1.39
CA LYS A 3 -18.17 1.09 1.55
C LYS A 3 -17.09 0.28 0.81
N SER A 4 -16.55 0.82 -0.28
CA SER A 4 -15.46 0.22 -1.05
C SER A 4 -14.16 0.13 -0.25
N MET A 5 -13.88 1.15 0.52
CA MET A 5 -12.67 1.24 1.36
C MET A 5 -12.74 0.32 2.58
N GLU A 6 -13.93 0.20 3.18
CA GLU A 6 -14.17 -0.75 4.27
C GLU A 6 -14.03 -2.20 3.80
N ALA A 7 -14.51 -2.48 2.59
CA ALA A 7 -14.37 -3.81 1.99
C ALA A 7 -12.91 -4.16 1.69
N ALA A 8 -12.11 -3.22 1.19
CA ALA A 8 -10.68 -3.42 0.96
C ALA A 8 -9.93 -3.66 2.29
N LEU A 9 -10.20 -2.88 3.32
CA LEU A 9 -9.63 -3.05 4.65
C LEU A 9 -10.03 -4.37 5.29
N ALA A 10 -11.29 -4.77 5.15
CA ALA A 10 -11.78 -6.05 5.66
C ALA A 10 -11.08 -7.24 5.00
N ARG A 11 -10.84 -7.17 3.68
CA ARG A 11 -10.08 -8.19 2.93
C ARG A 11 -8.61 -8.25 3.39
N ILE A 12 -7.98 -7.10 3.58
CA ILE A 12 -6.62 -7.01 4.11
C ILE A 12 -6.53 -7.69 5.48
N LYS A 13 -7.41 -7.33 6.40
CA LYS A 13 -7.47 -7.95 7.73
C LYS A 13 -7.71 -9.46 7.66
N ALA A 14 -8.71 -9.89 6.88
CA ALA A 14 -9.04 -11.30 6.74
C ALA A 14 -7.86 -12.13 6.20
N ASN A 15 -7.13 -11.62 5.20
CA ASN A 15 -5.96 -12.28 4.66
C ASN A 15 -4.80 -12.36 5.65
N ILE A 16 -4.58 -11.31 6.43
CA ILE A 16 -3.55 -11.29 7.46
C ILE A 16 -3.88 -12.30 8.57
N GLU A 17 -5.12 -12.32 9.03
CA GLU A 17 -5.58 -13.29 10.06
C GLU A 17 -5.51 -14.71 9.56
N GLN A 18 -5.88 -14.98 8.30
CA GLN A 18 -5.80 -16.30 7.70
C GLN A 18 -4.35 -16.77 7.56
N LYS A 19 -3.45 -15.89 7.13
CA LYS A 19 -2.01 -16.21 7.07
C LYS A 19 -1.42 -16.45 8.45
N ALA A 20 -1.80 -15.66 9.44
CA ALA A 20 -1.37 -15.84 10.83
C ALA A 20 -1.85 -17.17 11.43
N LYS A 21 -3.09 -17.59 11.15
CA LYS A 21 -3.64 -18.89 11.58
C LYS A 21 -2.93 -20.06 10.93
N ASN A 22 -2.62 -19.95 9.65
CA ASN A 22 -1.88 -21.00 8.93
C ASN A 22 -0.43 -21.14 9.40
N THR A 23 0.14 -20.07 9.98
CA THR A 23 1.51 -20.06 10.49
C THR A 23 1.64 -20.74 11.88
N ASN A 24 0.59 -20.68 12.69
CA ASN A 24 0.59 -21.26 14.04
C ASN A 24 0.55 -22.81 14.06
N ILE A 25 0.33 -23.46 12.93
CA ILE A 25 0.21 -24.92 12.83
C ILE A 25 1.58 -25.60 12.61
N ALA A 26 2.61 -24.85 12.23
CA ALA A 26 3.94 -25.41 11.90
C ALA A 26 5.07 -24.82 12.76
N ALA A 27 4.91 -24.90 14.09
CA ALA A 27 5.95 -24.43 15.01
C ALA A 27 7.09 -25.46 15.13
N ASN A 28 7.78 -25.78 14.05
CA ASN A 28 9.03 -26.52 14.11
C ASN A 28 9.94 -26.17 12.92
N GLU A 29 11.00 -25.42 13.23
CA GLU A 29 12.30 -25.34 12.57
C GLU A 29 12.38 -25.33 11.03
N ASP A 30 11.31 -24.88 10.35
CA ASP A 30 11.33 -24.70 8.91
C ASP A 30 11.86 -23.27 8.57
N PRO A 31 12.95 -23.13 7.80
CA PRO A 31 13.46 -21.83 7.36
C PRO A 31 12.39 -20.94 6.68
N ARG A 32 11.35 -21.56 6.14
CA ARG A 32 10.19 -20.86 5.57
C ARG A 32 9.37 -20.13 6.62
N HIS A 33 9.41 -20.58 7.89
CA HIS A 33 8.67 -19.95 9.00
C HIS A 33 9.15 -18.52 9.24
N GLU A 34 10.45 -18.30 9.26
CA GLU A 34 11.03 -16.96 9.42
C GLU A 34 10.62 -16.01 8.28
N LEU A 35 10.62 -16.50 7.03
CA LEU A 35 10.18 -15.71 5.87
C LEU A 35 8.70 -15.36 5.95
N ILE A 36 7.87 -16.27 6.40
CA ILE A 36 6.42 -16.06 6.57
C ILE A 36 6.17 -15.07 7.72
N GLU A 37 6.84 -15.23 8.83
CA GLU A 37 6.73 -14.33 9.98
C GLU A 37 7.15 -12.90 9.64
N ASN A 38 8.25 -12.74 8.93
CA ASN A 38 8.71 -11.44 8.41
C ASN A 38 7.69 -10.81 7.44
N SER A 39 7.05 -11.60 6.60
CA SER A 39 6.00 -11.14 5.69
C SER A 39 4.76 -10.65 6.44
N VAL A 40 4.30 -11.39 7.44
CA VAL A 40 3.16 -11.00 8.29
C VAL A 40 3.48 -9.72 9.07
N THR A 41 4.66 -9.60 9.63
CA THR A 41 5.11 -8.42 10.37
C THR A 41 5.10 -7.17 9.48
N LYS A 42 5.63 -7.27 8.25
CA LYS A 42 5.62 -6.16 7.29
C LYS A 42 4.21 -5.78 6.86
N SER A 43 3.35 -6.77 6.60
CA SER A 43 1.95 -6.51 6.22
C SER A 43 1.17 -5.84 7.35
N ASN A 44 1.38 -6.25 8.60
CA ASN A 44 0.77 -5.62 9.78
C ASN A 44 1.25 -4.19 9.97
N ALA A 45 2.54 -3.92 9.77
CA ALA A 45 3.10 -2.57 9.85
C ALA A 45 2.48 -1.65 8.78
N LEU A 46 2.32 -2.16 7.56
CA LEU A 46 1.67 -1.45 6.47
C LEU A 46 0.21 -1.12 6.79
N CYS A 47 -0.54 -2.06 7.35
CA CYS A 47 -1.92 -1.83 7.77
C CYS A 47 -2.02 -0.76 8.87
N ARG A 48 -1.15 -0.81 9.88
CA ARG A 48 -1.12 0.21 10.94
C ARG A 48 -0.83 1.61 10.38
N ALA A 49 0.10 1.71 9.44
CA ALA A 49 0.41 2.96 8.76
C ALA A 49 -0.81 3.48 7.98
N TYR A 50 -1.47 2.60 7.24
CA TYR A 50 -2.66 2.95 6.44
C TYR A 50 -3.79 3.55 7.30
N TYR A 51 -4.03 3.02 8.49
CA TYR A 51 -5.04 3.56 9.41
C TYR A 51 -4.80 5.01 9.82
N ARG A 52 -3.54 5.46 9.77
CA ARG A 52 -3.14 6.84 10.11
C ARG A 52 -3.24 7.80 8.94
N PHE A 53 -3.50 7.31 7.75
CA PHE A 53 -3.58 8.16 6.56
C PHE A 53 -4.86 8.99 6.57
N GLY A 54 -4.78 10.21 6.02
CA GLY A 54 -5.94 11.04 5.74
C GLY A 54 -6.81 10.44 4.63
N LEU A 55 -8.02 10.98 4.48
CA LEU A 55 -8.99 10.48 3.51
C LEU A 55 -8.47 10.50 2.07
N VAL A 56 -7.85 11.61 1.65
CA VAL A 56 -7.32 11.75 0.27
C VAL A 56 -6.15 10.80 0.03
N GLU A 57 -5.28 10.63 1.02
CA GLU A 57 -4.18 9.66 0.96
C GLU A 57 -4.71 8.23 0.79
N LYS A 58 -5.75 7.85 1.54
CA LYS A 58 -6.39 6.53 1.43
C LYS A 58 -7.01 6.30 0.05
N ARG A 59 -7.69 7.31 -0.50
CA ARG A 59 -8.27 7.25 -1.84
C ARG A 59 -7.19 7.09 -2.92
N CYS A 60 -6.09 7.82 -2.80
CA CYS A 60 -4.96 7.69 -3.71
C CYS A 60 -4.30 6.31 -3.60
N MET A 61 -4.11 5.79 -2.38
CA MET A 61 -3.62 4.44 -2.16
C MET A 61 -4.50 3.38 -2.82
N GLU A 62 -5.81 3.47 -2.63
CA GLU A 62 -6.76 2.54 -3.26
C GLU A 62 -6.68 2.59 -4.78
N ALA A 63 -6.65 3.79 -5.36
CA ALA A 63 -6.52 3.97 -6.80
C ALA A 63 -5.20 3.39 -7.34
N MET A 64 -4.10 3.61 -6.65
CA MET A 64 -2.79 3.07 -7.03
C MET A 64 -2.74 1.55 -6.95
N ILE A 65 -3.23 0.97 -5.86
CA ILE A 65 -3.24 -0.48 -5.67
C ILE A 65 -4.09 -1.17 -6.74
N SER A 66 -5.21 -0.57 -7.11
CA SER A 66 -6.09 -1.11 -8.15
C SER A 66 -5.42 -1.21 -9.53
N LYS A 67 -4.38 -0.42 -9.77
CA LYS A 67 -3.62 -0.38 -11.03
C LYS A 67 -2.38 -1.27 -11.02
N LEU A 68 -2.04 -1.89 -9.90
CA LEU A 68 -0.95 -2.85 -9.84
C LEU A 68 -1.29 -4.10 -10.65
N ASN A 69 -0.37 -4.52 -11.51
CA ASN A 69 -0.53 -5.73 -12.31
C ASN A 69 0.05 -6.94 -11.56
N PRO A 70 -0.79 -7.87 -11.10
CA PRO A 70 -0.33 -9.05 -10.36
C PRO A 70 0.41 -10.06 -11.23
N LEU A 71 0.33 -9.94 -12.55
CA LEU A 71 1.01 -10.86 -13.49
C LEU A 71 2.45 -10.45 -13.75
N ARG A 72 2.86 -9.24 -13.36
CA ARG A 72 4.26 -8.83 -13.51
C ARG A 72 5.12 -9.45 -12.42
N SER A 73 6.26 -9.98 -12.83
CA SER A 73 7.25 -10.57 -11.93
C SER A 73 8.14 -9.54 -11.24
N ASP A 74 8.25 -8.35 -11.82
CA ASP A 74 9.01 -7.24 -11.23
C ASP A 74 8.14 -6.44 -10.26
N ASN A 75 8.77 -5.89 -9.24
CA ASN A 75 8.11 -5.04 -8.24
C ASN A 75 8.22 -3.55 -8.59
N ILE A 76 8.75 -3.23 -9.76
CA ILE A 76 8.94 -1.87 -10.26
C ILE A 76 7.81 -1.56 -11.23
N GLN A 77 6.74 -0.97 -10.72
CA GLN A 77 5.57 -0.62 -11.51
C GLN A 77 5.24 0.86 -11.34
N GLU A 78 5.33 1.60 -12.44
CA GLU A 78 4.86 2.98 -12.48
C GLU A 78 3.34 3.02 -12.59
N ILE A 79 2.72 3.85 -11.78
CA ILE A 79 1.26 4.01 -11.72
C ILE A 79 0.94 5.47 -12.01
N GLU A 80 0.04 5.67 -12.96
CA GLU A 80 -0.45 7.00 -13.30
C GLU A 80 -1.74 7.32 -12.54
N LEU A 81 -1.73 8.46 -11.83
CA LEU A 81 -2.91 9.05 -11.22
C LEU A 81 -3.33 10.27 -12.04
N LYS A 82 -4.50 10.22 -12.66
CA LYS A 82 -5.07 11.35 -13.39
C LYS A 82 -6.06 12.09 -12.50
N ALA A 83 -5.97 13.42 -12.49
CA ALA A 83 -6.88 14.27 -11.74
C ALA A 83 -8.34 14.09 -12.19
N VAL A 84 -8.56 13.92 -13.49
CA VAL A 84 -9.90 13.66 -14.06
C VAL A 84 -10.51 12.37 -13.51
N ASP A 85 -9.74 11.30 -13.44
CA ASP A 85 -10.20 10.01 -12.93
C ASP A 85 -10.51 10.07 -11.43
N TYR A 86 -9.66 10.76 -10.68
CA TYR A 86 -9.88 10.99 -9.26
C TYR A 86 -11.16 11.80 -9.01
N ALA A 87 -11.37 12.86 -9.76
CA ALA A 87 -12.56 13.70 -9.66
C ALA A 87 -13.84 12.89 -9.91
N LYS A 88 -13.85 12.06 -10.94
CA LYS A 88 -14.99 11.19 -11.27
C LYS A 88 -15.23 10.10 -10.22
N ALA A 89 -14.17 9.46 -9.75
CA ALA A 89 -14.27 8.36 -8.80
C ALA A 89 -14.79 8.81 -7.43
N PHE A 90 -14.43 10.00 -6.99
CA PHE A 90 -14.71 10.48 -5.64
C PHE A 90 -15.62 11.70 -5.56
N GLY A 91 -16.17 12.14 -6.68
CA GLY A 91 -17.11 13.27 -6.72
C GLY A 91 -16.48 14.61 -6.33
N VAL A 92 -15.23 14.82 -6.66
CA VAL A 92 -14.47 16.05 -6.39
C VAL A 92 -14.51 16.96 -7.61
N ASP A 93 -14.51 18.27 -7.38
CA ASP A 93 -14.38 19.26 -8.46
C ASP A 93 -13.03 19.09 -9.18
N GLU A 94 -13.07 18.98 -10.50
CA GLU A 94 -11.87 18.79 -11.33
C GLU A 94 -10.81 19.88 -11.11
N ARG A 95 -11.24 21.11 -10.80
CA ARG A 95 -10.33 22.23 -10.54
C ARG A 95 -9.44 22.02 -9.32
N HIS A 96 -9.89 21.24 -8.35
CA HIS A 96 -9.17 20.95 -7.12
C HIS A 96 -8.58 19.53 -7.09
N ALA A 97 -8.97 18.68 -8.03
CA ALA A 97 -8.57 17.28 -8.04
C ALA A 97 -7.06 17.09 -8.15
N TYR A 98 -6.39 17.85 -9.02
CA TYR A 98 -4.93 17.78 -9.14
C TYR A 98 -4.23 18.16 -7.83
N GLU A 99 -4.64 19.25 -7.20
CA GLU A 99 -4.08 19.68 -5.92
C GLU A 99 -4.25 18.59 -4.84
N HIS A 100 -5.43 17.96 -4.80
CA HIS A 100 -5.69 16.86 -3.87
C HIS A 100 -4.74 15.69 -4.07
N ILE A 101 -4.57 15.20 -5.30
CA ILE A 101 -3.69 14.07 -5.57
C ILE A 101 -2.21 14.43 -5.41
N ALA A 102 -1.82 15.67 -5.73
CA ALA A 102 -0.45 16.15 -5.55
C ALA A 102 -0.07 16.23 -4.06
N ASN A 103 -0.94 16.79 -3.24
CA ASN A 103 -0.74 16.84 -1.79
C ASN A 103 -0.71 15.44 -1.17
N ALA A 104 -1.59 14.56 -1.59
CA ALA A 104 -1.60 13.17 -1.13
C ALA A 104 -0.31 12.44 -1.51
N ALA A 105 0.16 12.57 -2.75
CA ALA A 105 1.42 11.98 -3.19
C ALA A 105 2.61 12.52 -2.41
N TYR A 106 2.62 13.81 -2.13
CA TYR A 106 3.65 14.46 -1.30
C TYR A 106 3.70 13.85 0.11
N GLU A 107 2.55 13.67 0.75
CA GLU A 107 2.46 13.06 2.08
C GLU A 107 2.82 11.57 2.04
N LEU A 108 2.33 10.83 1.06
CA LEU A 108 2.63 9.40 0.90
C LEU A 108 4.12 9.13 0.67
N MET A 109 4.82 10.01 -0.04
CA MET A 109 6.27 9.92 -0.23
C MET A 109 7.06 10.03 1.09
N ARG A 110 6.47 10.64 2.10
CA ARG A 110 7.08 10.85 3.42
C ARG A 110 6.67 9.81 4.44
N ARG A 111 5.82 8.88 4.07
CA ARG A 111 5.41 7.80 4.97
C ARG A 111 6.51 6.77 5.09
N VAL A 112 6.97 6.59 6.32
CA VAL A 112 7.93 5.57 6.70
C VAL A 112 7.18 4.43 7.37
N ILE A 113 7.44 3.22 6.93
CA ILE A 113 6.92 2.00 7.52
C ILE A 113 8.01 1.41 8.41
N THR A 114 7.68 1.17 9.66
CA THR A 114 8.63 0.62 10.64
C THR A 114 8.20 -0.79 11.01
N THR A 115 9.13 -1.73 10.94
CA THR A 115 8.96 -3.10 11.43
C THR A 115 9.97 -3.38 12.52
N GLU A 116 9.57 -4.16 13.53
CA GLU A 116 10.51 -4.66 14.53
C GLU A 116 11.17 -5.93 14.01
N ASP A 117 12.47 -6.07 14.27
CA ASP A 117 13.20 -7.27 13.91
C ASP A 117 12.74 -8.44 14.77
N GLY A 118 12.76 -9.66 14.20
CA GLY A 118 12.25 -10.86 14.89
C GLY A 118 13.02 -11.25 16.15
N ASP A 119 14.24 -10.76 16.33
CA ASP A 119 15.05 -10.95 17.53
C ASP A 119 14.75 -9.93 18.66
N GLY A 120 13.88 -8.94 18.39
CA GLY A 120 13.53 -7.87 19.33
C GLY A 120 14.63 -6.85 19.61
N LYS A 121 15.74 -6.90 18.89
CA LYS A 121 16.92 -6.05 19.12
C LYS A 121 17.05 -4.85 18.21
N GLY A 122 16.24 -4.78 17.17
CA GLY A 122 16.32 -3.71 16.20
C GLY A 122 15.01 -3.42 15.51
N ARG A 123 15.04 -2.44 14.62
CA ARG A 123 13.93 -2.08 13.76
C ARG A 123 14.41 -1.82 12.36
N THR A 124 13.56 -2.07 11.39
CA THR A 124 13.79 -1.75 9.99
C THR A 124 12.79 -0.69 9.56
N GLU A 125 13.28 0.35 8.93
CA GLU A 125 12.46 1.41 8.36
C GLU A 125 12.60 1.41 6.84
N PHE A 126 11.47 1.56 6.14
CA PHE A 126 11.44 1.71 4.69
C PHE A 126 10.29 2.64 4.29
N THR A 127 10.44 3.31 3.15
CA THR A 127 9.41 4.23 2.66
C THR A 127 8.31 3.47 1.94
N LEU A 128 7.08 3.97 2.02
CA LEU A 128 5.93 3.42 1.30
C LEU A 128 6.11 3.54 -0.21
N MET A 129 6.59 4.70 -0.67
CA MET A 129 6.77 5.02 -2.07
C MET A 129 8.21 5.40 -2.37
N SER A 130 8.67 5.04 -3.57
CA SER A 130 10.02 5.33 -4.04
C SER A 130 10.07 6.49 -5.03
N LYS A 131 8.95 6.86 -5.66
CA LYS A 131 8.91 7.89 -6.70
C LYS A 131 7.55 8.54 -6.80
N ALA A 132 7.57 9.86 -6.98
CA ALA A 132 6.42 10.63 -7.43
C ALA A 132 6.90 11.68 -8.43
N ARG A 133 6.35 11.66 -9.64
CA ARG A 133 6.64 12.62 -10.70
C ARG A 133 5.40 13.45 -10.96
N TYR A 134 5.49 14.73 -10.69
CA TYR A 134 4.40 15.68 -10.83
C TYR A 134 4.37 16.28 -12.23
N ARG A 135 3.25 16.10 -12.90
CA ARG A 135 3.01 16.63 -14.25
C ARG A 135 1.78 17.52 -14.24
N GLU A 136 1.89 18.68 -13.60
CA GLU A 136 0.77 19.60 -13.37
C GLU A 136 0.07 20.04 -14.67
N SER A 137 0.85 20.42 -15.69
CA SER A 137 0.29 20.82 -16.99
C SER A 137 -0.49 19.72 -17.72
N GLU A 138 -0.24 18.46 -17.35
CA GLU A 138 -0.93 17.29 -17.91
C GLU A 138 -2.01 16.75 -16.96
N GLY A 139 -2.19 17.36 -15.80
CA GLY A 139 -3.17 16.94 -14.80
C GLY A 139 -2.95 15.52 -14.26
N ARG A 140 -1.69 15.09 -14.16
CA ARG A 140 -1.35 13.72 -13.73
C ARG A 140 -0.12 13.67 -12.86
N ILE A 141 -0.03 12.60 -12.09
CA ILE A 141 1.14 12.25 -11.29
C ILE A 141 1.50 10.80 -11.61
N VAL A 142 2.78 10.55 -11.83
CA VAL A 142 3.31 9.18 -11.99
C VAL A 142 3.96 8.77 -10.68
N CYS A 143 3.45 7.73 -10.06
CA CYS A 143 3.88 7.24 -8.77
C CYS A 143 4.45 5.83 -8.88
N MET A 144 5.30 5.47 -7.94
CA MET A 144 5.80 4.11 -7.79
C MET A 144 5.89 3.74 -6.32
N PHE A 145 5.32 2.61 -5.95
CA PHE A 145 5.53 2.05 -4.62
C PHE A 145 6.97 1.58 -4.46
N ASN A 146 7.47 1.63 -3.23
CA ASN A 146 8.73 0.98 -2.91
C ASN A 146 8.65 -0.50 -3.32
N PRO A 147 9.61 -1.03 -4.09
CA PRO A 147 9.61 -2.45 -4.49
C PRO A 147 9.50 -3.43 -3.33
N LEU A 148 9.97 -3.05 -2.14
CA LEU A 148 9.83 -3.85 -0.91
C LEU A 148 8.38 -3.96 -0.42
N VAL A 149 7.53 -3.01 -0.79
CA VAL A 149 6.12 -2.96 -0.38
C VAL A 149 5.20 -3.71 -1.35
N VAL A 150 5.52 -3.71 -2.63
CA VAL A 150 4.66 -4.26 -3.69
C VAL A 150 4.21 -5.71 -3.44
N PRO A 151 5.07 -6.66 -3.04
CA PRO A 151 4.63 -8.02 -2.78
C PRO A 151 3.56 -8.12 -1.68
N HIS A 152 3.62 -7.23 -0.69
CA HIS A 152 2.63 -7.19 0.41
C HIS A 152 1.30 -6.64 -0.05
N LEU A 153 1.31 -5.67 -0.97
CA LEU A 153 0.10 -5.12 -1.57
C LEU A 153 -0.55 -6.12 -2.53
N MET A 154 0.25 -6.78 -3.38
CA MET A 154 -0.24 -7.76 -4.35
C MET A 154 -0.79 -9.02 -3.68
N GLY A 155 -0.19 -9.47 -2.59
CA GLY A 155 -0.69 -10.57 -1.77
C GLY A 155 -2.08 -10.34 -1.19
N LEU A 156 -2.54 -9.10 -1.13
CA LEU A 156 -3.87 -8.72 -0.66
C LEU A 156 -4.96 -8.88 -1.75
N TYR A 157 -4.56 -8.89 -3.02
CA TYR A 157 -5.47 -8.93 -4.16
C TYR A 157 -5.51 -10.27 -4.91
N SER A 158 -4.57 -11.17 -4.64
CA SER A 158 -4.43 -12.42 -5.38
C SER A 158 -5.24 -13.60 -4.81
N ASN A 159 -6.12 -13.33 -3.86
CA ASN A 159 -7.01 -14.35 -3.29
C ASN A 159 -8.48 -13.94 -3.38
#